data_4e614a80de4e2e8762978e06e50bfaa8
#
_entry.id   4e614a80de4e2e8762978e06e50bfaa8
#
_cell.length_a   1.000
_cell.length_b   1.000
_cell.length_c   1.000
_cell.angle_alpha   90.00
_cell.angle_beta   90.00
_cell.angle_gamma   90.00
#
_symmetry.space_group_name_H-M   'P 1'
#
loop_
_entity.id
_entity.type
_entity.pdbx_description
1 polymer ?
#
loop_
_entity_poly.entity_id
_entity_poly.type
_entity_poly.pdbx_seq_one_letter_code
_entity_poly.pdbx_strand_id
1 'polypeptide(L)'
;GKVLQEMPDFSKVVEDIRAMSDKATMKADYLKALEAWNNRVDEGFAAGKPVRAEVSLDDKAWGKLNFPGMVDQQGLGDFDGLIWLRRTVDIPASWTGKKVQLVLGAIDDNDITYWNGREVGRTDGYSVQRNYTVPGKLVKAGPLTLAIRVTDTGGGCGMPDELYLRSDNGEQISLAGEWKYQIAADARKEGMFPKDMSEDPNLPTSLYNAMIHPLVPYS
;
A
#
# COMPACT_ATOMS: atom_id res chain seq x y z
N GLY A 1 -16.40 11.63 39.56
CA GLY A 1 -15.22 12.12 38.82
C GLY A 1 -13.98 12.36 39.69
N LYS A 2 -14.13 12.89 40.93
CA LYS A 2 -12.96 13.21 41.80
C LYS A 2 -12.25 11.98 42.39
N VAL A 3 -12.98 10.92 42.71
CA VAL A 3 -12.42 9.72 43.39
C VAL A 3 -11.42 8.94 42.48
N LEU A 4 -11.58 8.99 41.18
CA LEU A 4 -10.69 8.30 40.22
C LEU A 4 -9.37 9.05 39.99
N GLN A 5 -9.32 10.36 40.27
CA GLN A 5 -8.10 11.17 40.11
C GLN A 5 -7.10 10.99 41.26
N GLU A 6 -7.51 10.40 42.39
CA GLU A 6 -6.69 10.18 43.58
C GLU A 6 -6.00 8.81 43.65
N MET A 7 -6.23 7.94 42.61
CA MET A 7 -5.51 6.67 42.48
C MET A 7 -4.21 6.92 41.70
N PRO A 8 -3.02 6.59 42.27
CA PRO A 8 -1.73 6.90 41.62
C PRO A 8 -1.60 6.40 40.21
N ASP A 9 -2.11 5.20 39.92
CA ASP A 9 -2.08 4.61 38.57
C ASP A 9 -3.05 5.28 37.59
N PHE A 10 -4.15 5.85 38.10
CA PHE A 10 -5.13 6.53 37.28
C PHE A 10 -4.71 7.96 36.92
N SER A 11 -3.94 8.62 37.78
CA SER A 11 -3.37 9.95 37.53
C SER A 11 -2.41 9.87 36.32
N LYS A 12 -1.57 8.84 36.28
CA LYS A 12 -0.67 8.60 35.15
C LYS A 12 -1.45 8.33 33.84
N VAL A 13 -2.47 7.49 33.90
CA VAL A 13 -3.34 7.23 32.74
C VAL A 13 -4.04 8.50 32.25
N VAL A 14 -4.49 9.36 33.14
CA VAL A 14 -5.11 10.66 32.81
C VAL A 14 -4.08 11.64 32.24
N GLU A 15 -2.84 11.64 32.73
CA GLU A 15 -1.75 12.44 32.18
C GLU A 15 -1.34 11.93 30.80
N ASP A 16 -1.24 10.61 30.62
CA ASP A 16 -0.97 9.97 29.33
C ASP A 16 -2.09 10.26 28.32
N ILE A 17 -3.37 10.16 28.72
CA ILE A 17 -4.51 10.55 27.89
C ILE A 17 -4.50 12.05 27.55
N ARG A 18 -4.07 12.91 28.44
CA ARG A 18 -3.93 14.36 28.18
C ARG A 18 -2.75 14.64 27.23
N ALA A 19 -1.62 13.96 27.42
CA ALA A 19 -0.49 14.00 26.49
C ALA A 19 -0.88 13.46 25.09
N MET A 20 -1.74 12.45 25.05
CA MET A 20 -2.34 11.91 23.81
C MET A 20 -3.42 12.82 23.20
N SER A 21 -3.88 13.85 23.89
CA SER A 21 -4.94 14.75 23.36
C SER A 21 -4.45 15.70 22.28
N ASP A 22 -3.16 15.83 22.06
CA ASP A 22 -2.59 16.54 20.91
C ASP A 22 -2.47 15.60 19.67
N LYS A 23 -3.64 15.24 19.15
CA LYS A 23 -3.76 14.36 17.98
C LYS A 23 -2.99 14.88 16.76
N ALA A 24 -2.78 16.18 16.64
CA ALA A 24 -2.07 16.76 15.50
C ALA A 24 -0.57 16.48 15.58
N THR A 25 0.03 16.65 16.78
CA THR A 25 1.45 16.36 17.01
C THR A 25 1.73 14.86 16.84
N MET A 26 0.92 14.02 17.45
CA MET A 26 1.05 12.55 17.33
C MET A 26 0.97 12.09 15.88
N LYS A 27 0.05 12.65 15.09
CA LYS A 27 -0.08 12.36 13.68
C LYS A 27 1.16 12.80 12.89
N ALA A 28 1.69 14.00 13.20
CA ALA A 28 2.89 14.51 12.55
C ALA A 28 4.12 13.63 12.84
N ASP A 29 4.28 13.22 14.09
CA ASP A 29 5.38 12.33 14.51
C ASP A 29 5.25 10.95 13.87
N TYR A 30 4.05 10.39 13.80
CA TYR A 30 3.77 9.13 13.09
C TYR A 30 4.11 9.22 11.61
N LEU A 31 3.64 10.25 10.91
CA LEU A 31 3.92 10.44 9.48
C LEU A 31 5.42 10.59 9.21
N LYS A 32 6.13 11.31 10.07
CA LYS A 32 7.59 11.45 10.00
C LYS A 32 8.30 10.10 10.20
N ALA A 33 7.86 9.32 11.18
CA ALA A 33 8.40 7.99 11.44
C ALA A 33 8.11 7.02 10.30
N LEU A 34 6.90 7.07 9.72
CA LEU A 34 6.49 6.30 8.55
C LEU A 34 7.31 6.68 7.31
N GLU A 35 7.55 7.97 7.10
CA GLU A 35 8.43 8.45 6.02
C GLU A 35 9.86 7.93 6.20
N ALA A 36 10.42 8.03 7.39
CA ALA A 36 11.75 7.52 7.70
C ALA A 36 11.85 6.00 7.50
N TRP A 37 10.80 5.25 7.88
CA TRP A 37 10.71 3.81 7.65
C TRP A 37 10.66 3.50 6.15
N ASN A 38 9.77 4.15 5.39
CA ASN A 38 9.67 3.97 3.94
C ASN A 38 11.02 4.22 3.25
N ASN A 39 11.74 5.28 3.64
CA ASN A 39 13.04 5.59 3.06
C ASN A 39 14.11 4.53 3.35
N ARG A 40 14.02 3.87 4.49
CA ARG A 40 14.94 2.80 4.87
C ARG A 40 14.70 1.51 4.08
N VAL A 41 13.44 1.14 3.87
CA VAL A 41 13.07 -0.16 3.30
C VAL A 41 12.82 -0.13 1.79
N ASP A 42 12.65 1.06 1.21
CA ASP A 42 12.24 1.24 -0.18
C ASP A 42 13.08 2.31 -0.89
N GLU A 43 14.16 1.86 -1.50
CA GLU A 43 15.14 2.72 -2.17
C GLU A 43 14.48 3.63 -3.21
N GLY A 44 14.78 4.93 -3.12
CA GLY A 44 14.29 5.97 -4.02
C GLY A 44 12.87 6.44 -3.73
N PHE A 45 12.17 5.85 -2.76
CA PHE A 45 10.78 6.21 -2.45
C PHE A 45 10.65 7.67 -2.01
N ALA A 46 11.51 8.17 -1.12
CA ALA A 46 11.50 9.57 -0.68
C ALA A 46 11.71 10.58 -1.81
N ALA A 47 12.51 10.19 -2.81
CA ALA A 47 12.76 11.02 -3.98
C ALA A 47 11.62 10.96 -5.00
N GLY A 48 10.52 10.24 -4.72
CA GLY A 48 9.41 10.00 -5.65
C GLY A 48 9.78 9.15 -6.86
N LYS A 49 10.88 8.40 -6.77
CA LYS A 49 11.40 7.51 -7.81
C LYS A 49 11.83 6.18 -7.22
N PRO A 50 10.89 5.37 -6.73
CA PRO A 50 11.23 4.08 -6.15
C PRO A 50 11.88 3.18 -7.21
N VAL A 51 13.04 2.63 -6.91
CA VAL A 51 13.82 1.79 -7.82
C VAL A 51 13.01 0.59 -8.31
N ARG A 52 12.15 0.05 -7.45
CA ARG A 52 11.30 -1.09 -7.78
C ARG A 52 10.20 -0.79 -8.81
N ALA A 53 9.88 0.48 -9.06
CA ALA A 53 8.95 0.89 -10.11
C ALA A 53 9.64 1.11 -11.47
N GLU A 54 10.96 1.19 -11.52
CA GLU A 54 11.69 1.52 -12.74
C GLU A 54 11.62 0.40 -13.80
N VAL A 55 11.46 0.78 -15.06
CA VAL A 55 11.38 -0.16 -16.19
C VAL A 55 12.69 -0.95 -16.37
N SER A 56 13.82 -0.31 -16.10
CA SER A 56 15.16 -0.89 -16.27
C SER A 56 15.57 -1.87 -15.18
N LEU A 57 14.78 -1.99 -14.11
CA LEU A 57 15.09 -2.91 -13.02
C LEU A 57 15.13 -4.36 -13.50
N ASP A 58 16.20 -5.08 -13.22
CA ASP A 58 16.27 -6.53 -13.41
C ASP A 58 15.48 -7.25 -12.31
N ASP A 59 14.32 -7.75 -12.66
CA ASP A 59 13.40 -8.47 -11.78
C ASP A 59 13.38 -9.99 -12.01
N LYS A 60 14.42 -10.55 -12.67
CA LYS A 60 14.48 -11.99 -12.97
C LYS A 60 14.54 -12.88 -11.73
N ALA A 61 15.15 -12.39 -10.65
CA ALA A 61 15.28 -13.11 -9.40
C ALA A 61 14.04 -12.95 -8.49
N TRP A 62 13.05 -12.17 -8.89
CA TRP A 62 11.83 -11.99 -8.11
C TRP A 62 11.00 -13.28 -8.05
N GLY A 63 10.31 -13.46 -6.93
CA GLY A 63 9.32 -14.54 -6.78
C GLY A 63 8.12 -14.35 -7.70
N LYS A 64 7.20 -15.31 -7.68
CA LYS A 64 6.01 -15.33 -8.54
C LYS A 64 4.76 -15.57 -7.72
N LEU A 65 3.73 -14.79 -8.00
CA LEU A 65 2.38 -14.91 -7.44
C LEU A 65 1.36 -14.85 -8.58
N ASN A 66 0.19 -15.44 -8.38
CA ASN A 66 -0.89 -15.40 -9.35
C ASN A 66 -2.04 -14.52 -8.86
N PHE A 67 -2.53 -13.66 -9.73
CA PHE A 67 -3.68 -12.80 -9.45
C PHE A 67 -4.75 -12.98 -10.54
N PRO A 68 -6.05 -12.83 -10.21
CA PRO A 68 -6.60 -12.52 -8.89
C PRO A 68 -6.30 -13.60 -7.85
N GLY A 69 -6.10 -13.18 -6.60
CA GLY A 69 -5.83 -14.08 -5.49
C GLY A 69 -5.24 -13.40 -4.26
N MET A 70 -5.19 -14.17 -3.18
CA MET A 70 -4.59 -13.74 -1.91
C MET A 70 -3.14 -14.24 -1.84
N VAL A 71 -2.26 -13.37 -1.39
CA VAL A 71 -0.82 -13.63 -1.21
C VAL A 71 -0.59 -14.72 -0.16
N ASP A 72 -1.37 -14.68 0.92
CA ASP A 72 -1.29 -15.61 2.05
C ASP A 72 -1.51 -17.06 1.63
N GLN A 73 -2.33 -17.28 0.60
CA GLN A 73 -2.65 -18.60 0.07
C GLN A 73 -1.60 -19.14 -0.90
N GLN A 74 -0.57 -18.34 -1.20
CA GLN A 74 0.45 -18.66 -2.20
C GLN A 74 1.85 -18.86 -1.60
N GLY A 75 1.90 -19.24 -0.30
CA GLY A 75 3.13 -19.65 0.37
C GLY A 75 3.81 -18.56 1.19
N LEU A 76 3.28 -17.34 1.23
CA LEU A 76 3.81 -16.27 2.07
C LEU A 76 3.19 -16.28 3.48
N GLY A 77 2.10 -17.03 3.68
CA GLY A 77 1.38 -17.09 4.95
C GLY A 77 0.75 -15.76 5.32
N ASP A 78 0.48 -15.56 6.59
CA ASP A 78 -0.03 -14.31 7.16
C ASP A 78 1.03 -13.22 7.00
N PHE A 79 0.98 -12.53 5.86
CA PHE A 79 1.97 -11.54 5.47
C PHE A 79 1.49 -10.15 5.82
N ASP A 80 2.21 -9.51 6.73
CA ASP A 80 2.11 -8.07 6.98
C ASP A 80 3.40 -7.40 6.52
N GLY A 81 3.31 -6.29 5.80
CA GLY A 81 4.53 -5.63 5.34
C GLY A 81 4.39 -4.80 4.08
N LEU A 82 5.50 -4.72 3.37
CA LEU A 82 5.62 -4.01 2.12
C LEU A 82 6.06 -4.98 1.02
N ILE A 83 5.18 -5.19 0.05
CA ILE A 83 5.44 -6.04 -1.11
C ILE A 83 5.30 -5.24 -2.40
N TRP A 84 6.22 -5.47 -3.32
CA TRP A 84 6.15 -4.97 -4.69
C TRP A 84 5.69 -6.06 -5.63
N LEU A 85 4.75 -5.72 -6.49
CA LEU A 85 4.25 -6.58 -7.56
C LEU A 85 4.61 -5.96 -8.90
N ARG A 86 5.06 -6.77 -9.87
CA ARG A 86 5.42 -6.30 -11.21
C ARG A 86 4.87 -7.22 -12.28
N ARG A 87 4.39 -6.62 -13.36
CA ARG A 87 3.95 -7.34 -14.56
C ARG A 87 4.29 -6.56 -15.82
N THR A 88 4.74 -7.26 -16.83
CA THR A 88 4.90 -6.70 -18.19
C THR A 88 3.77 -7.19 -19.07
N VAL A 89 3.14 -6.26 -19.79
CA VAL A 89 2.10 -6.54 -20.80
C VAL A 89 2.36 -5.73 -22.06
N ASP A 90 1.98 -6.25 -23.22
CA ASP A 90 2.11 -5.53 -24.49
C ASP A 90 0.87 -4.68 -24.77
N ILE A 91 1.08 -3.39 -24.99
CA ILE A 91 0.04 -2.45 -25.37
C ILE A 91 -0.09 -2.39 -26.89
N PRO A 92 -1.29 -2.63 -27.46
CA PRO A 92 -1.51 -2.56 -28.91
C PRO A 92 -1.24 -1.16 -29.48
N ALA A 93 -0.78 -1.09 -30.71
CA ALA A 93 -0.56 0.19 -31.41
C ALA A 93 -1.84 1.04 -31.49
N SER A 94 -3.01 0.39 -31.60
CA SER A 94 -4.32 1.05 -31.61
C SER A 94 -4.67 1.84 -30.35
N TRP A 95 -3.97 1.57 -29.23
CA TRP A 95 -4.19 2.25 -27.94
C TRP A 95 -3.29 3.48 -27.74
N THR A 96 -2.28 3.65 -28.58
CA THR A 96 -1.32 4.75 -28.45
C THR A 96 -2.03 6.11 -28.41
N GLY A 97 -1.72 6.90 -27.39
CA GLY A 97 -2.29 8.23 -27.20
C GLY A 97 -3.72 8.26 -26.64
N LYS A 98 -4.35 7.11 -26.44
CA LYS A 98 -5.71 7.00 -25.90
C LYS A 98 -5.70 6.82 -24.38
N LYS A 99 -6.75 7.27 -23.72
CA LYS A 99 -6.94 7.00 -22.29
C LYS A 99 -7.16 5.51 -22.07
N VAL A 100 -6.59 5.00 -20.99
CA VAL A 100 -6.78 3.62 -20.55
C VAL A 100 -7.26 3.62 -19.11
N GLN A 101 -8.26 2.80 -18.80
CA GLN A 101 -8.65 2.48 -17.45
C GLN A 101 -7.82 1.28 -16.98
N LEU A 102 -7.11 1.44 -15.88
CA LEU A 102 -6.43 0.38 -15.16
C LEU A 102 -7.32 -0.04 -14.00
N VAL A 103 -7.93 -1.20 -14.12
CA VAL A 103 -8.83 -1.78 -13.12
C VAL A 103 -8.07 -2.87 -12.38
N LEU A 104 -7.94 -2.73 -11.06
CA LEU A 104 -7.23 -3.66 -10.19
C LEU A 104 -8.12 -4.25 -9.10
N GLY A 105 -9.40 -3.84 -9.06
CA GLY A 105 -10.32 -4.26 -8.00
C GLY A 105 -9.92 -3.74 -6.62
N ALA A 106 -10.26 -4.46 -5.59
CA ALA A 106 -9.77 -4.19 -4.24
C ALA A 106 -8.31 -4.67 -4.10
N ILE A 107 -7.51 -3.91 -3.38
CA ILE A 107 -6.16 -4.31 -2.95
C ILE A 107 -6.11 -4.19 -1.44
N ASP A 108 -5.70 -5.23 -0.78
CA ASP A 108 -5.61 -5.30 0.67
C ASP A 108 -4.17 -5.02 1.10
N ASP A 109 -3.82 -3.90 1.84
CA ASP A 109 -4.68 -2.77 2.27
C ASP A 109 -4.54 -1.54 1.38
N ASN A 110 -3.31 -1.05 1.17
CA ASN A 110 -3.01 0.23 0.53
C ASN A 110 -2.09 0.03 -0.66
N ASP A 111 -2.28 0.80 -1.72
CA ASP A 111 -1.39 0.71 -2.87
C ASP A 111 -0.89 2.05 -3.39
N ILE A 112 0.24 1.98 -4.09
CA ILE A 112 0.70 2.99 -5.04
C ILE A 112 1.02 2.26 -6.33
N THR A 113 0.35 2.65 -7.40
CA THR A 113 0.45 1.99 -8.70
C THR A 113 1.22 2.86 -9.71
N TYR A 114 2.14 2.22 -10.42
CA TYR A 114 3.04 2.85 -11.38
C TYR A 114 2.87 2.27 -12.78
N TRP A 115 2.88 3.15 -13.77
CA TRP A 115 2.86 2.87 -15.19
C TRP A 115 4.20 3.30 -15.80
N ASN A 116 5.05 2.35 -16.19
CA ASN A 116 6.42 2.62 -16.65
C ASN A 116 7.18 3.60 -15.72
N GLY A 117 7.19 3.30 -14.43
CA GLY A 117 7.88 4.08 -13.40
C GLY A 117 7.19 5.37 -12.98
N ARG A 118 6.05 5.74 -13.60
CA ARG A 118 5.26 6.91 -13.20
C ARG A 118 4.06 6.51 -12.38
N GLU A 119 3.88 7.13 -11.24
CA GLU A 119 2.67 6.97 -10.44
C GLU A 119 1.44 7.40 -11.24
N VAL A 120 0.43 6.52 -11.25
CA VAL A 120 -0.87 6.74 -11.92
C VAL A 120 -2.04 6.65 -10.97
N GLY A 121 -1.83 6.16 -9.76
CA GLY A 121 -2.84 6.10 -8.72
C GLY A 121 -2.29 5.63 -7.39
N ARG A 122 -3.02 5.96 -6.33
CA ARG A 122 -2.85 5.44 -4.98
C ARG A 122 -4.18 5.40 -4.27
N THR A 123 -4.37 4.42 -3.42
CA THR A 123 -5.60 4.25 -2.66
C THR A 123 -5.28 3.59 -1.33
N ASP A 124 -5.93 4.07 -0.28
CA ASP A 124 -5.87 3.49 1.04
C ASP A 124 -7.17 2.75 1.35
N GLY A 125 -7.05 1.59 2.01
CA GLY A 125 -8.16 0.78 2.49
C GLY A 125 -8.44 -0.48 1.66
N TYR A 126 -8.57 -1.58 2.37
CA TYR A 126 -8.64 -2.96 1.86
C TYR A 126 -9.82 -3.26 0.92
N SER A 127 -10.92 -2.53 1.03
CA SER A 127 -12.15 -2.79 0.25
C SER A 127 -12.41 -1.76 -0.85
N VAL A 128 -11.58 -0.74 -0.96
CA VAL A 128 -11.77 0.33 -1.96
C VAL A 128 -11.36 -0.18 -3.34
N GLN A 129 -12.19 0.04 -4.35
CA GLN A 129 -11.92 -0.37 -5.72
C GLN A 129 -10.90 0.55 -6.40
N ARG A 130 -9.85 -0.04 -6.97
CA ARG A 130 -8.82 0.66 -7.74
C ARG A 130 -9.22 0.71 -9.21
N ASN A 131 -9.53 1.90 -9.67
CA ASN A 131 -9.88 2.16 -11.05
C ASN A 131 -9.18 3.45 -11.50
N TYR A 132 -7.95 3.32 -11.96
CA TYR A 132 -7.09 4.44 -12.28
C TYR A 132 -7.19 4.82 -13.76
N THR A 133 -7.39 6.10 -14.02
CA THR A 133 -7.38 6.64 -15.39
C THR A 133 -5.96 6.99 -15.80
N VAL A 134 -5.38 6.24 -16.71
CA VAL A 134 -4.08 6.52 -17.30
C VAL A 134 -4.25 7.49 -18.46
N PRO A 135 -3.66 8.69 -18.40
CA PRO A 135 -3.79 9.68 -19.48
C PRO A 135 -3.08 9.20 -20.75
N GLY A 136 -3.67 9.45 -21.92
CA GLY A 136 -3.18 8.98 -23.22
C GLY A 136 -1.72 9.31 -23.49
N LYS A 137 -1.21 10.46 -23.01
CA LYS A 137 0.21 10.82 -23.16
C LYS A 137 1.19 9.81 -22.57
N LEU A 138 0.75 8.96 -21.64
CA LEU A 138 1.55 7.88 -21.03
C LEU A 138 1.37 6.54 -21.75
N VAL A 139 0.35 6.41 -22.59
CA VAL A 139 0.03 5.16 -23.28
C VAL A 139 0.76 5.10 -24.62
N LYS A 140 1.68 4.14 -24.73
CA LYS A 140 2.49 3.88 -25.93
C LYS A 140 2.39 2.40 -26.29
N ALA A 141 2.48 2.08 -27.58
CA ALA A 141 2.54 0.70 -28.05
C ALA A 141 3.80 0.00 -27.53
N GLY A 142 3.70 -1.32 -27.38
CA GLY A 142 4.79 -2.19 -26.93
C GLY A 142 4.77 -2.46 -25.44
N PRO A 143 5.89 -2.89 -24.87
CA PRO A 143 5.94 -3.37 -23.50
C PRO A 143 5.65 -2.27 -22.49
N LEU A 144 4.68 -2.54 -21.63
CA LEU A 144 4.34 -1.76 -20.43
C LEU A 144 4.80 -2.53 -19.20
N THR A 145 5.53 -1.88 -18.34
CA THR A 145 5.79 -2.35 -16.98
C THR A 145 4.79 -1.73 -16.02
N LEU A 146 3.92 -2.54 -15.47
CA LEU A 146 3.11 -2.20 -14.30
C LEU A 146 3.89 -2.57 -13.05
N ALA A 147 3.97 -1.67 -12.07
CA ALA A 147 4.50 -1.95 -10.76
C ALA A 147 3.51 -1.45 -9.71
N ILE A 148 3.22 -2.27 -8.72
CA ILE A 148 2.30 -1.95 -7.63
C ILE A 148 3.06 -2.14 -6.32
N ARG A 149 3.10 -1.09 -5.52
CA ARG A 149 3.60 -1.11 -4.15
C ARG A 149 2.41 -1.34 -3.23
N VAL A 150 2.34 -2.48 -2.60
CA VAL A 150 1.28 -2.81 -1.65
C VAL A 150 1.85 -2.72 -0.23
N THR A 151 1.15 -2.01 0.64
CA THR A 151 1.41 -2.00 2.08
C THR A 151 0.26 -2.68 2.75
N ASP A 152 0.55 -3.80 3.39
CA ASP A 152 -0.39 -4.57 4.19
C ASP A 152 -0.11 -4.31 5.68
N THR A 153 -1.15 -3.96 6.42
CA THR A 153 -1.06 -3.55 7.82
C THR A 153 -1.64 -4.57 8.80
N GLY A 154 -2.17 -5.65 8.27
CA GLY A 154 -2.71 -6.77 9.04
C GLY A 154 -3.93 -7.39 8.38
N GLY A 155 -4.13 -8.67 8.62
CA GLY A 155 -5.21 -9.45 8.04
C GLY A 155 -4.79 -10.14 6.76
N GLY A 156 -5.55 -10.00 5.67
CA GLY A 156 -5.23 -10.62 4.41
C GLY A 156 -4.52 -9.68 3.45
N CYS A 157 -3.55 -10.18 2.70
CA CYS A 157 -2.87 -9.45 1.63
C CYS A 157 -3.26 -10.00 0.26
N GLY A 158 -3.63 -9.14 -0.69
CA GLY A 158 -3.89 -9.61 -2.04
C GLY A 158 -4.72 -8.70 -2.95
N MET A 159 -5.03 -9.23 -4.13
CA MET A 159 -5.91 -8.64 -5.14
C MET A 159 -6.93 -9.68 -5.57
N PRO A 160 -8.08 -9.81 -4.88
CA PRO A 160 -9.04 -10.90 -5.11
C PRO A 160 -9.94 -10.71 -6.34
N ASP A 161 -10.04 -9.49 -6.84
CA ASP A 161 -10.96 -9.14 -7.93
C ASP A 161 -10.32 -9.29 -9.32
N GLU A 162 -11.14 -9.17 -10.37
CA GLU A 162 -10.65 -9.14 -11.74
C GLU A 162 -9.74 -7.94 -12.01
N LEU A 163 -8.66 -8.18 -12.77
CA LEU A 163 -7.65 -7.20 -13.10
C LEU A 163 -7.54 -7.08 -14.62
N TYR A 164 -7.68 -5.86 -15.15
CA TYR A 164 -7.56 -5.63 -16.58
C TYR A 164 -7.24 -4.17 -16.94
N LEU A 165 -6.72 -3.99 -18.15
CA LEU A 165 -6.69 -2.70 -18.81
C LEU A 165 -7.91 -2.60 -19.75
N ARG A 166 -8.52 -1.43 -19.83
CA ARG A 166 -9.61 -1.15 -20.77
C ARG A 166 -9.35 0.16 -21.50
N SER A 167 -9.31 0.09 -22.83
CA SER A 167 -9.18 1.27 -23.67
C SER A 167 -10.51 2.03 -23.81
N ASP A 168 -10.44 3.21 -24.40
CA ASP A 168 -11.61 4.07 -24.64
C ASP A 168 -12.64 3.48 -25.63
N ASN A 169 -12.21 2.54 -26.49
CA ASN A 169 -13.10 1.82 -27.41
C ASN A 169 -13.71 0.53 -26.81
N GLY A 170 -13.41 0.25 -25.52
CA GLY A 170 -13.94 -0.91 -24.80
C GLY A 170 -13.13 -2.19 -24.93
N GLU A 171 -12.06 -2.23 -25.74
CA GLU A 171 -11.12 -3.36 -25.77
C GLU A 171 -10.46 -3.55 -24.42
N GLN A 172 -10.21 -4.82 -24.04
CA GLN A 172 -9.61 -5.16 -22.76
C GLN A 172 -8.38 -6.04 -22.92
N ILE A 173 -7.43 -5.87 -22.01
CA ILE A 173 -6.27 -6.76 -21.82
C ILE A 173 -6.32 -7.26 -20.38
N SER A 174 -6.44 -8.57 -20.22
CA SER A 174 -6.42 -9.20 -18.90
C SER A 174 -5.06 -9.04 -18.24
N LEU A 175 -5.09 -8.70 -16.97
CA LEU A 175 -3.91 -8.69 -16.10
C LEU A 175 -3.90 -9.91 -15.15
N ALA A 176 -4.80 -10.86 -15.35
CA ALA A 176 -4.83 -12.11 -14.59
C ALA A 176 -3.64 -13.01 -14.93
N GLY A 177 -3.20 -13.79 -13.97
CA GLY A 177 -2.10 -14.74 -14.10
C GLY A 177 -0.86 -14.34 -13.30
N GLU A 178 0.31 -14.75 -13.77
CA GLU A 178 1.57 -14.61 -13.04
C GLU A 178 2.05 -13.15 -12.98
N TRP A 179 2.38 -12.70 -11.77
CA TRP A 179 3.08 -11.46 -11.48
C TRP A 179 4.37 -11.78 -10.73
N LYS A 180 5.39 -10.99 -10.94
CA LYS A 180 6.60 -11.05 -10.12
C LYS A 180 6.40 -10.29 -8.83
N TYR A 181 7.03 -10.76 -7.73
CA TYR A 181 6.98 -10.04 -6.47
C TYR A 181 8.33 -9.97 -5.76
N GLN A 182 8.50 -8.95 -4.94
CA GLN A 182 9.60 -8.81 -4.00
C GLN A 182 9.07 -8.21 -2.69
N ILE A 183 9.38 -8.86 -1.57
CA ILE A 183 9.15 -8.30 -0.25
C ILE A 183 10.21 -7.24 0.00
N ALA A 184 9.79 -6.02 0.28
CA ALA A 184 10.67 -4.92 0.67
C ALA A 184 10.82 -4.84 2.19
N ALA A 185 9.76 -5.15 2.93
CA ALA A 185 9.79 -5.30 4.39
C ALA A 185 8.76 -6.35 4.84
N ASP A 186 9.16 -7.19 5.78
CA ASP A 186 8.30 -8.17 6.46
C ASP A 186 8.13 -7.70 7.91
N ALA A 187 6.92 -7.30 8.29
CA ALA A 187 6.63 -6.75 9.60
C ALA A 187 6.95 -7.72 10.75
N ARG A 188 6.84 -9.02 10.48
CA ARG A 188 7.17 -10.08 11.45
C ARG A 188 8.66 -10.12 11.81
N LYS A 189 9.54 -9.62 10.94
CA LYS A 189 11.00 -9.63 11.11
C LYS A 189 11.55 -8.27 11.51
N GLU A 190 11.01 -7.19 10.92
CA GLU A 190 11.64 -5.88 10.97
C GLU A 190 10.85 -4.86 11.80
N GLY A 191 9.62 -5.22 12.22
CA GLY A 191 8.66 -4.27 12.73
C GLY A 191 8.24 -3.30 11.63
N MET A 192 6.95 -3.20 11.34
CA MET A 192 6.44 -2.37 10.24
C MET A 192 6.28 -0.92 10.65
N PHE A 193 5.90 -0.72 11.87
CA PHE A 193 5.59 0.60 12.40
C PHE A 193 6.60 1.00 13.48
N PRO A 194 6.75 2.30 13.74
CA PRO A 194 7.52 2.75 14.89
C PRO A 194 7.02 2.01 16.13
N LYS A 195 7.88 1.23 16.77
CA LYS A 195 7.56 0.32 17.87
C LYS A 195 6.77 1.00 19.00
N ASP A 196 7.00 2.28 19.21
CA ASP A 196 6.43 3.10 20.27
C ASP A 196 4.91 3.27 20.16
N MET A 197 4.31 2.95 19.00
CA MET A 197 2.87 3.09 18.78
C MET A 197 2.11 1.77 18.71
N SER A 198 2.79 0.67 18.37
CA SER A 198 2.17 -0.65 18.23
C SER A 198 2.28 -1.51 19.49
N GLU A 199 3.19 -1.19 20.40
CA GLU A 199 3.50 -2.00 21.58
C GLU A 199 2.99 -1.42 22.91
N ASP A 200 2.21 -0.32 22.90
CA ASP A 200 1.58 0.15 24.13
C ASP A 200 0.30 -0.66 24.41
N PRO A 201 0.35 -1.66 25.32
CA PRO A 201 -0.79 -2.51 25.63
C PRO A 201 -1.95 -1.73 26.30
N ASN A 202 -1.74 -0.46 26.61
CA ASN A 202 -2.74 0.42 27.23
C ASN A 202 -3.44 1.31 26.20
N LEU A 203 -2.98 1.32 24.94
CA LEU A 203 -3.70 2.03 23.88
C LEU A 203 -4.97 1.23 23.52
N PRO A 204 -6.17 1.83 23.68
CA PRO A 204 -7.39 1.21 23.18
C PRO A 204 -7.23 0.91 21.68
N THR A 205 -7.61 -0.28 21.24
CA THR A 205 -7.56 -0.70 19.84
C THR A 205 -8.21 0.31 18.89
N SER A 206 -9.23 1.05 19.36
CA SER A 206 -9.87 2.14 18.63
C SER A 206 -8.96 3.35 18.39
N LEU A 207 -8.03 3.64 19.32
CA LEU A 207 -7.04 4.72 19.17
C LEU A 207 -5.91 4.27 18.24
N TYR A 208 -5.45 3.03 18.36
CA TYR A 208 -4.50 2.41 17.45
C TYR A 208 -5.01 2.49 16.01
N ASN A 209 -6.22 2.04 15.74
CA ASN A 209 -6.83 2.11 14.41
C ASN A 209 -7.01 3.55 13.92
N ALA A 210 -7.37 4.50 14.79
CA ALA A 210 -7.49 5.91 14.41
C ALA A 210 -6.14 6.58 14.12
N MET A 211 -5.03 6.00 14.59
CA MET A 211 -3.67 6.50 14.38
C MET A 211 -3.01 5.88 13.16
N ILE A 212 -3.28 4.59 12.88
CA ILE A 212 -2.73 3.85 11.73
C ILE A 212 -3.49 4.17 10.45
N HIS A 213 -4.81 4.40 10.54
CA HIS A 213 -5.63 4.81 9.40
C HIS A 213 -5.76 6.34 9.38
N PRO A 214 -4.84 7.06 8.75
CA PRO A 214 -5.00 8.49 8.57
C PRO A 214 -6.11 8.74 7.56
N LEU A 215 -7.31 8.97 8.11
CA LEU A 215 -8.35 9.72 7.41
C LEU A 215 -8.96 9.07 6.16
N VAL A 216 -9.71 8.00 6.34
CA VAL A 216 -10.97 7.94 5.61
C VAL A 216 -12.03 8.57 6.54
N PRO A 217 -12.63 9.71 6.21
CA PRO A 217 -13.82 10.14 6.92
C PRO A 217 -14.87 9.05 6.67
N TYR A 218 -15.33 8.41 7.72
CA TYR A 218 -16.54 7.62 7.64
C TYR A 218 -17.65 8.58 7.20
N SER A 219 -18.01 8.48 5.93
CA SER A 219 -19.19 9.15 5.37
C SER A 219 -20.41 8.29 5.59
#